data_d485025d2c9f2c51f06b27ffd942fe7f
#
_entry.id   d485025d2c9f2c51f06b27ffd942fe7f
#
_cell.length_a   1.000
_cell.length_b   1.000
_cell.length_c   1.000
_cell.angle_alpha   90.00
_cell.angle_beta   90.00
_cell.angle_gamma   90.00
#
_symmetry.space_group_name_H-M   'P 1'
#
loop_
_entity.id
_entity.type
_entity.pdbx_description
1 polymer ?
#
loop_
_entity_poly.entity_id
_entity_poly.type
_entity_poly.pdbx_seq_one_letter_code
_entity_poly.pdbx_strand_id
1 'polypeptide(L)'
;MKLGLARAAELMQASGQYEAEAVAVGYSIDSRTIQPGELFFAVRGERLDGHDFVEQAFGKGAVAAVVSRESKTRFVDRAKLLTVDDPLRALQKLAAAVRLIWGKPLIGITGSAGKTTTKEIVAHILANRHNVLKSQGNLNNHFGLPLQLLKLEPEHEFAVIEMGMSHAGEIRALADLARPDCGVVTLVAPVHLEFFESIADIARAKYELIESLPAGGIAVLNADDPYVSQFGRDFHGKVVTFGLQKPADVSARGIEARGPSGSAFDVVSNGQGVRATLPLLGEHSIYNALAGVTVGLQYGISLQEAAESLASLSAGDKRGQVIEFAGATIINDCYNSNPKALDSMVRALASMPAQRRIVVAGEMLELGTGAKDLHYENGRRMGPAGVSFVLGVRGLARSIVEGAAEEQVHGKFVESPEQAGAWLVENVRPGDLVLLKASRGVRLERALDLWMGKSADKSH
;
A
#
# COMPACT_ATOMS: atom_id res chain seq x y z
N MET A 1 -16.95 -1.89 13.46
CA MET A 1 -18.11 -1.60 14.36
C MET A 1 -18.87 -2.88 14.62
N LYS A 2 -19.08 -3.20 15.88
CA LYS A 2 -19.93 -4.32 16.27
C LYS A 2 -21.39 -3.96 16.01
N LEU A 3 -22.15 -4.87 15.39
CA LEU A 3 -23.55 -4.63 15.07
C LEU A 3 -24.42 -5.85 15.41
N GLY A 4 -25.60 -5.63 15.98
CA GLY A 4 -26.62 -6.67 16.08
C GLY A 4 -27.03 -7.17 14.68
N LEU A 5 -27.26 -8.47 14.52
CA LEU A 5 -27.59 -9.05 13.20
C LEU A 5 -28.85 -8.45 12.61
N ALA A 6 -29.84 -8.08 13.41
CA ALA A 6 -31.05 -7.39 12.92
C ALA A 6 -30.70 -6.05 12.26
N ARG A 7 -29.81 -5.26 12.88
CA ARG A 7 -29.38 -3.98 12.31
C ARG A 7 -28.51 -4.16 11.06
N ALA A 8 -27.61 -5.14 11.10
CA ALA A 8 -26.79 -5.47 9.92
C ALA A 8 -27.69 -5.91 8.74
N ALA A 9 -28.70 -6.75 8.99
CA ALA A 9 -29.66 -7.19 7.97
C ALA A 9 -30.44 -6.01 7.37
N GLU A 10 -30.92 -5.09 8.21
CA GLU A 10 -31.60 -3.88 7.75
C GLU A 10 -30.71 -3.03 6.84
N LEU A 11 -29.48 -2.75 7.26
CA LEU A 11 -28.52 -1.93 6.49
C LEU A 11 -28.13 -2.57 5.15
N MET A 12 -28.09 -3.90 5.09
CA MET A 12 -27.80 -4.65 3.85
C MET A 12 -29.07 -4.91 3.01
N GLN A 13 -30.26 -4.66 3.56
CA GLN A 13 -31.54 -5.09 2.97
C GLN A 13 -31.61 -6.61 2.79
N ALA A 14 -31.05 -7.34 3.77
CA ALA A 14 -31.06 -8.79 3.78
C ALA A 14 -32.36 -9.33 4.37
N SER A 15 -32.74 -10.52 3.91
CA SER A 15 -33.82 -11.31 4.48
C SER A 15 -33.28 -12.67 4.94
N GLY A 16 -34.06 -13.47 5.64
CA GLY A 16 -33.64 -14.82 6.01
C GLY A 16 -34.03 -15.18 7.44
N GLN A 17 -33.45 -16.27 7.92
CA GLN A 17 -33.62 -16.74 9.31
C GLN A 17 -32.28 -16.60 10.01
N TYR A 18 -32.24 -15.85 11.08
CA TYR A 18 -31.05 -15.61 11.90
C TYR A 18 -31.48 -15.19 13.30
N GLU A 19 -30.59 -15.35 14.26
CA GLU A 19 -30.79 -14.92 15.64
C GLU A 19 -30.67 -13.39 15.71
N ALA A 20 -31.81 -12.69 15.78
CA ALA A 20 -31.88 -11.24 15.66
C ALA A 20 -31.05 -10.49 16.74
N GLU A 21 -30.99 -11.05 17.95
CA GLU A 21 -30.29 -10.50 19.11
C GLU A 21 -28.77 -10.79 19.09
N ALA A 22 -28.32 -11.70 18.25
CA ALA A 22 -26.90 -12.00 18.11
C ALA A 22 -26.12 -10.80 17.54
N VAL A 23 -24.87 -10.66 17.95
CA VAL A 23 -24.00 -9.54 17.55
C VAL A 23 -22.86 -10.07 16.68
N ALA A 24 -22.69 -9.47 15.51
CA ALA A 24 -21.50 -9.62 14.70
C ALA A 24 -20.36 -8.79 15.34
N VAL A 25 -19.32 -9.47 15.82
CA VAL A 25 -18.15 -8.83 16.45
C VAL A 25 -17.06 -8.46 15.44
N GLY A 26 -17.19 -8.96 14.21
CA GLY A 26 -16.31 -8.71 13.09
C GLY A 26 -16.93 -9.23 11.79
N TYR A 27 -16.19 -9.11 10.68
CA TYR A 27 -16.68 -9.41 9.34
C TYR A 27 -15.57 -10.05 8.50
N SER A 28 -15.88 -11.13 7.80
CA SER A 28 -14.89 -11.85 7.00
C SER A 28 -15.46 -12.34 5.67
N ILE A 29 -14.60 -12.42 4.67
CA ILE A 29 -14.84 -13.11 3.39
C ILE A 29 -13.98 -14.36 3.25
N ASP A 30 -13.14 -14.66 4.25
CA ASP A 30 -12.19 -15.78 4.23
C ASP A 30 -12.48 -16.77 5.37
N SER A 31 -13.01 -17.94 5.01
CA SER A 31 -13.33 -19.02 5.95
C SER A 31 -12.12 -19.62 6.65
N ARG A 32 -10.89 -19.37 6.15
CA ARG A 32 -9.64 -19.86 6.72
C ARG A 32 -9.23 -19.08 7.96
N THR A 33 -9.52 -17.77 7.96
CA THR A 33 -9.07 -16.83 9.01
C THR A 33 -10.21 -16.29 9.87
N ILE A 34 -11.47 -16.63 9.57
CA ILE A 34 -12.64 -16.18 10.30
C ILE A 34 -12.55 -16.54 11.78
N GLN A 35 -12.97 -15.63 12.64
CA GLN A 35 -12.98 -15.80 14.09
C GLN A 35 -14.40 -16.05 14.61
N PRO A 36 -14.54 -16.70 15.79
CA PRO A 36 -15.85 -16.88 16.42
C PRO A 36 -16.59 -15.55 16.62
N GLY A 37 -17.87 -15.53 16.26
CA GLY A 37 -18.74 -14.35 16.35
C GLY A 37 -18.66 -13.40 15.16
N GLU A 38 -17.79 -13.66 14.17
CA GLU A 38 -17.77 -12.86 12.94
C GLU A 38 -18.92 -13.25 11.99
N LEU A 39 -19.37 -12.27 11.19
CA LEU A 39 -20.32 -12.44 10.10
C LEU A 39 -19.54 -12.77 8.82
N PHE A 40 -19.83 -13.95 8.25
CA PHE A 40 -19.21 -14.41 7.02
C PHE A 40 -19.97 -13.89 5.78
N PHE A 41 -19.26 -13.35 4.79
CA PHE A 41 -19.83 -12.99 3.50
C PHE A 41 -19.37 -13.99 2.43
N ALA A 42 -20.30 -14.76 1.89
CA ALA A 42 -20.04 -15.74 0.82
C ALA A 42 -19.87 -15.05 -0.54
N VAL A 43 -18.78 -14.29 -0.68
CA VAL A 43 -18.48 -13.53 -1.89
C VAL A 43 -17.94 -14.45 -2.98
N ARG A 44 -18.41 -14.25 -4.21
CA ARG A 44 -17.87 -14.94 -5.38
C ARG A 44 -16.67 -14.17 -5.93
N GLY A 45 -15.50 -14.81 -5.94
CA GLY A 45 -14.29 -14.31 -6.55
C GLY A 45 -14.08 -14.87 -7.97
N GLU A 46 -12.96 -14.53 -8.59
CA GLU A 46 -12.61 -15.01 -9.95
C GLU A 46 -12.39 -16.52 -10.03
N ARG A 47 -11.88 -17.15 -8.98
CA ARG A 47 -11.48 -18.57 -8.95
C ARG A 47 -12.29 -19.41 -7.99
N LEU A 48 -12.86 -18.80 -6.96
CA LEU A 48 -13.54 -19.51 -5.86
C LEU A 48 -14.91 -18.87 -5.61
N ASP A 49 -15.88 -19.71 -5.25
CA ASP A 49 -17.18 -19.26 -4.78
C ASP A 49 -17.23 -19.37 -3.24
N GLY A 50 -17.37 -18.22 -2.56
CA GLY A 50 -17.46 -18.16 -1.09
C GLY A 50 -18.60 -19.02 -0.50
N HIS A 51 -19.64 -19.32 -1.30
CA HIS A 51 -20.73 -20.18 -0.87
C HIS A 51 -20.28 -21.62 -0.57
N ASP A 52 -19.20 -22.09 -1.19
CA ASP A 52 -18.66 -23.44 -0.94
C ASP A 52 -18.00 -23.56 0.45
N PHE A 53 -17.74 -22.43 1.11
CA PHE A 53 -17.04 -22.37 2.39
C PHE A 53 -17.93 -21.96 3.59
N VAL A 54 -19.23 -21.83 3.41
CA VAL A 54 -20.17 -21.40 4.46
C VAL A 54 -20.16 -22.39 5.64
N GLU A 55 -20.22 -23.70 5.37
CA GLU A 55 -20.19 -24.73 6.42
C GLU A 55 -18.85 -24.70 7.18
N GLN A 56 -17.74 -24.44 6.48
CA GLN A 56 -16.45 -24.28 7.13
C GLN A 56 -16.44 -23.04 8.03
N ALA A 57 -17.03 -21.93 7.60
CA ALA A 57 -17.15 -20.72 8.42
C ALA A 57 -17.98 -20.96 9.68
N PHE A 58 -19.09 -21.70 9.58
CA PHE A 58 -19.88 -22.11 10.74
C PHE A 58 -19.10 -23.03 11.68
N GLY A 59 -18.34 -23.99 11.14
CA GLY A 59 -17.47 -24.85 11.91
C GLY A 59 -16.41 -24.11 12.72
N LYS A 60 -16.05 -22.89 12.30
CA LYS A 60 -15.13 -21.98 13.02
C LYS A 60 -15.84 -20.94 13.89
N GLY A 61 -17.15 -21.02 14.02
CA GLY A 61 -17.91 -20.18 14.94
C GLY A 61 -18.44 -18.88 14.33
N ALA A 62 -18.59 -18.79 13.00
CA ALA A 62 -19.29 -17.67 12.38
C ALA A 62 -20.69 -17.54 13.00
N VAL A 63 -21.08 -16.33 13.39
CA VAL A 63 -22.39 -16.06 14.01
C VAL A 63 -23.51 -16.20 12.98
N ALA A 64 -23.26 -15.84 11.74
CA ALA A 64 -24.16 -16.01 10.60
C ALA A 64 -23.38 -15.93 9.29
N ALA A 65 -24.02 -16.26 8.17
CA ALA A 65 -23.46 -16.10 6.84
C ALA A 65 -24.41 -15.31 5.92
N VAL A 66 -23.84 -14.38 5.14
CA VAL A 66 -24.52 -13.64 4.08
C VAL A 66 -24.33 -14.40 2.78
N VAL A 67 -25.42 -14.86 2.18
CA VAL A 67 -25.43 -15.69 0.97
C VAL A 67 -26.36 -15.11 -0.11
N SER A 68 -26.13 -15.46 -1.37
CA SER A 68 -27.07 -15.09 -2.44
C SER A 68 -28.39 -15.84 -2.31
N ARG A 69 -29.50 -15.22 -2.75
CA ARG A 69 -30.83 -15.85 -2.74
C ARG A 69 -30.83 -17.17 -3.49
N GLU A 70 -30.14 -17.24 -4.62
CA GLU A 70 -30.03 -18.43 -5.44
C GLU A 70 -29.36 -19.60 -4.72
N SER A 71 -28.37 -19.30 -3.89
CA SER A 71 -27.59 -20.31 -3.18
C SER A 71 -28.22 -20.78 -1.87
N LYS A 72 -29.30 -20.14 -1.40
CA LYS A 72 -29.93 -20.44 -0.10
C LYS A 72 -30.30 -21.92 0.06
N THR A 73 -30.75 -22.57 -1.02
CA THR A 73 -31.17 -23.96 -1.00
C THR A 73 -30.04 -24.97 -0.85
N ARG A 74 -28.80 -24.55 -1.02
CA ARG A 74 -27.58 -25.39 -0.89
C ARG A 74 -27.28 -25.75 0.56
N PHE A 75 -27.83 -25.03 1.55
CA PHE A 75 -27.47 -25.17 2.96
C PHE A 75 -28.53 -25.93 3.76
N VAL A 76 -28.06 -26.81 4.64
CA VAL A 76 -28.93 -27.60 5.53
C VAL A 76 -29.42 -26.74 6.69
N ASP A 77 -28.50 -26.05 7.38
CA ASP A 77 -28.83 -25.09 8.43
C ASP A 77 -29.13 -23.71 7.85
N ARG A 78 -30.40 -23.35 7.83
CA ARG A 78 -30.87 -22.07 7.32
C ARG A 78 -31.13 -21.03 8.42
N ALA A 79 -31.00 -21.42 9.70
CA ALA A 79 -31.30 -20.56 10.84
C ALA A 79 -30.22 -19.47 11.07
N LYS A 80 -29.08 -19.54 10.36
CA LYS A 80 -27.97 -18.57 10.44
C LYS A 80 -27.69 -17.89 9.10
N LEU A 81 -28.65 -17.84 8.19
CA LEU A 81 -28.47 -17.28 6.85
C LEU A 81 -29.17 -15.93 6.68
N LEU A 82 -28.39 -14.91 6.33
CA LEU A 82 -28.87 -13.67 5.76
C LEU A 82 -28.78 -13.77 4.23
N THR A 83 -29.90 -13.59 3.57
CA THR A 83 -30.01 -13.73 2.11
C THR A 83 -30.12 -12.37 1.44
N VAL A 84 -29.31 -12.16 0.43
CA VAL A 84 -29.20 -10.94 -0.38
C VAL A 84 -29.17 -11.30 -1.87
N ASP A 85 -29.25 -10.31 -2.75
CA ASP A 85 -29.09 -10.55 -4.18
C ASP A 85 -27.61 -10.80 -4.53
N ASP A 86 -26.71 -10.01 -3.93
CA ASP A 86 -25.25 -10.09 -4.14
C ASP A 86 -24.51 -9.85 -2.79
N PRO A 87 -23.80 -10.86 -2.26
CA PRO A 87 -23.05 -10.73 -1.01
C PRO A 87 -21.97 -9.65 -1.03
N LEU A 88 -21.31 -9.39 -2.17
CA LEU A 88 -20.32 -8.33 -2.27
C LEU A 88 -20.97 -6.94 -2.16
N ARG A 89 -22.05 -6.72 -2.88
CA ARG A 89 -22.82 -5.47 -2.77
C ARG A 89 -23.39 -5.27 -1.37
N ALA A 90 -23.81 -6.35 -0.71
CA ALA A 90 -24.26 -6.30 0.68
C ALA A 90 -23.14 -5.89 1.64
N LEU A 91 -21.93 -6.45 1.49
CA LEU A 91 -20.73 -6.06 2.23
C LEU A 91 -20.43 -4.57 2.04
N GLN A 92 -20.45 -4.08 0.80
CA GLN A 92 -20.21 -2.68 0.45
C GLN A 92 -21.29 -1.75 1.03
N LYS A 93 -22.56 -2.11 0.96
CA LYS A 93 -23.68 -1.36 1.57
C LYS A 93 -23.51 -1.24 3.09
N LEU A 94 -23.18 -2.35 3.75
CA LEU A 94 -22.95 -2.36 5.20
C LEU A 94 -21.76 -1.47 5.57
N ALA A 95 -20.65 -1.56 4.83
CA ALA A 95 -19.46 -0.74 5.06
C ALA A 95 -19.74 0.75 4.86
N ALA A 96 -20.46 1.13 3.80
CA ALA A 96 -20.89 2.51 3.56
C ALA A 96 -21.82 3.03 4.67
N ALA A 97 -22.74 2.20 5.15
CA ALA A 97 -23.62 2.55 6.26
C ALA A 97 -22.83 2.75 7.57
N VAL A 98 -21.88 1.86 7.88
CA VAL A 98 -20.98 2.01 9.04
C VAL A 98 -20.14 3.29 8.93
N ARG A 99 -19.62 3.62 7.73
CA ARG A 99 -18.89 4.87 7.49
C ARG A 99 -19.75 6.09 7.78
N LEU A 100 -21.01 6.09 7.35
CA LEU A 100 -21.95 7.18 7.61
C LEU A 100 -22.31 7.31 9.11
N ILE A 101 -22.57 6.18 9.78
CA ILE A 101 -22.86 6.15 11.22
C ILE A 101 -21.68 6.67 12.02
N TRP A 102 -20.45 6.30 11.65
CA TRP A 102 -19.23 6.77 12.31
C TRP A 102 -19.00 8.27 12.14
N GLY A 103 -19.20 8.83 10.94
CA GLY A 103 -19.36 10.26 10.65
C GLY A 103 -18.16 11.17 10.92
N LYS A 104 -16.96 10.64 11.25
CA LYS A 104 -15.76 11.42 11.58
C LYS A 104 -14.80 11.50 10.39
N PRO A 105 -13.73 12.34 10.44
CA PRO A 105 -12.83 12.57 9.30
C PRO A 105 -12.14 11.32 8.80
N LEU A 106 -12.19 11.11 7.48
CA LEU A 106 -11.51 10.04 6.78
C LEU A 106 -10.56 10.60 5.72
N ILE A 107 -9.31 10.14 5.76
CA ILE A 107 -8.27 10.49 4.81
C ILE A 107 -8.14 9.32 3.80
N GLY A 108 -8.42 9.59 2.52
CA GLY A 108 -8.20 8.68 1.41
C GLY A 108 -6.82 8.90 0.77
N ILE A 109 -6.07 7.84 0.50
CA ILE A 109 -4.73 7.95 -0.08
C ILE A 109 -4.62 7.08 -1.32
N THR A 110 -4.24 7.68 -2.44
CA THR A 110 -3.92 6.97 -3.69
C THR A 110 -2.60 7.45 -4.31
N GLY A 111 -2.19 6.80 -5.39
CA GLY A 111 -0.98 7.10 -6.15
C GLY A 111 -0.38 5.85 -6.80
N SER A 112 0.53 6.03 -7.74
CA SER A 112 1.23 4.92 -8.40
C SER A 112 2.24 4.23 -7.48
N ALA A 113 2.87 4.98 -6.55
CA ALA A 113 3.78 4.49 -5.53
C ALA A 113 3.61 5.30 -4.24
N GLY A 114 4.13 4.83 -3.12
CA GLY A 114 4.15 5.55 -1.84
C GLY A 114 2.86 5.46 -1.01
N LYS A 115 1.75 4.94 -1.54
CA LYS A 115 0.45 4.87 -0.84
C LYS A 115 0.53 4.33 0.58
N THR A 116 1.06 3.13 0.73
CA THR A 116 1.12 2.46 2.04
C THR A 116 2.04 3.19 3.00
N THR A 117 3.22 3.63 2.54
CA THR A 117 4.16 4.39 3.38
C THR A 117 3.53 5.72 3.82
N THR A 118 2.89 6.44 2.90
CA THR A 118 2.15 7.68 3.24
C THR A 118 1.03 7.41 4.24
N LYS A 119 0.25 6.34 4.05
CA LYS A 119 -0.80 5.92 5.00
C LYS A 119 -0.23 5.66 6.40
N GLU A 120 0.89 4.93 6.50
CA GLU A 120 1.54 4.67 7.78
C GLU A 120 2.02 5.96 8.45
N ILE A 121 2.63 6.86 7.67
CA ILE A 121 3.13 8.15 8.18
C ILE A 121 1.98 9.06 8.62
N VAL A 122 0.92 9.21 7.81
CA VAL A 122 -0.27 10.01 8.16
C VAL A 122 -0.89 9.49 9.46
N ALA A 123 -1.11 8.17 9.54
CA ALA A 123 -1.69 7.57 10.73
C ALA A 123 -0.79 7.75 11.96
N HIS A 124 0.53 7.62 11.81
CA HIS A 124 1.50 7.81 12.87
C HIS A 124 1.52 9.26 13.40
N ILE A 125 1.52 10.25 12.51
CA ILE A 125 1.48 11.67 12.88
C ILE A 125 0.17 12.03 13.61
N LEU A 126 -0.98 11.56 13.07
CA LEU A 126 -2.28 11.82 13.71
C LEU A 126 -2.40 11.12 15.07
N ALA A 127 -1.78 9.95 15.24
CA ALA A 127 -1.79 9.18 16.47
C ALA A 127 -1.09 9.88 17.66
N ASN A 128 -0.35 10.97 17.43
CA ASN A 128 0.19 11.81 18.51
C ASN A 128 -0.90 12.39 19.41
N ARG A 129 -2.11 12.62 18.88
CA ARG A 129 -3.21 13.27 19.60
C ARG A 129 -4.55 12.54 19.47
N HIS A 130 -4.68 11.59 18.55
CA HIS A 130 -5.96 11.02 18.17
C HIS A 130 -5.92 9.49 18.12
N ASN A 131 -7.06 8.86 18.31
CA ASN A 131 -7.23 7.44 18.07
C ASN A 131 -7.53 7.21 16.59
N VAL A 132 -6.62 6.55 15.87
CA VAL A 132 -6.61 6.45 14.41
C VAL A 132 -6.80 5.01 13.95
N LEU A 133 -7.85 4.76 13.15
CA LEU A 133 -7.93 3.54 12.34
C LEU A 133 -7.12 3.73 11.08
N LYS A 134 -6.24 2.79 10.76
CA LYS A 134 -5.57 2.72 9.45
C LYS A 134 -5.86 1.41 8.74
N SER A 135 -5.99 1.44 7.41
CA SER A 135 -6.16 0.22 6.63
C SER A 135 -4.93 -0.69 6.74
N GLN A 136 -5.15 -2.00 6.81
CA GLN A 136 -4.13 -3.02 7.01
C GLN A 136 -3.82 -3.77 5.71
N GLY A 137 -2.56 -4.15 5.55
CA GLY A 137 -2.12 -4.94 4.40
C GLY A 137 -2.36 -4.24 3.06
N ASN A 138 -2.77 -5.02 2.07
CA ASN A 138 -3.17 -4.58 0.73
C ASN A 138 -4.69 -4.58 0.51
N LEU A 139 -5.47 -4.51 1.59
CA LEU A 139 -6.94 -4.48 1.54
C LEU A 139 -7.44 -3.11 1.09
N ASN A 140 -7.11 -2.72 -0.14
CA ASN A 140 -7.31 -1.40 -0.73
C ASN A 140 -8.19 -1.40 -2.00
N ASN A 141 -8.85 -2.53 -2.30
CA ASN A 141 -9.72 -2.75 -3.44
C ASN A 141 -11.19 -2.91 -3.02
N HIS A 142 -12.09 -3.22 -3.97
CA HIS A 142 -13.53 -3.37 -3.79
C HIS A 142 -13.97 -4.51 -2.82
N PHE A 143 -13.08 -5.44 -2.47
CA PHE A 143 -13.28 -6.45 -1.41
C PHE A 143 -12.69 -5.98 -0.08
N GLY A 144 -11.48 -5.46 -0.12
CA GLY A 144 -10.69 -5.16 1.07
C GLY A 144 -11.11 -3.87 1.77
N LEU A 145 -11.34 -2.79 1.04
CA LEU A 145 -11.72 -1.50 1.62
C LEU A 145 -13.02 -1.59 2.45
N PRO A 146 -14.10 -2.26 1.99
CA PRO A 146 -15.27 -2.46 2.84
C PRO A 146 -14.97 -3.12 4.17
N LEU A 147 -14.11 -4.15 4.19
CA LEU A 147 -13.68 -4.82 5.42
C LEU A 147 -12.90 -3.88 6.35
N GLN A 148 -12.12 -2.94 5.79
CA GLN A 148 -11.44 -1.93 6.61
C GLN A 148 -12.44 -0.92 7.23
N LEU A 149 -13.43 -0.46 6.47
CA LEU A 149 -14.46 0.44 6.98
C LEU A 149 -15.31 -0.20 8.09
N LEU A 150 -15.56 -1.51 8.01
CA LEU A 150 -16.29 -2.25 9.03
C LEU A 150 -15.53 -2.36 10.37
N LYS A 151 -14.21 -2.07 10.39
CA LYS A 151 -13.41 -1.98 11.62
C LYS A 151 -13.54 -0.62 12.34
N LEU A 152 -14.25 0.35 11.77
CA LEU A 152 -14.52 1.60 12.43
C LEU A 152 -15.29 1.36 13.74
N GLU A 153 -14.81 1.95 14.82
CA GLU A 153 -15.44 1.91 16.15
C GLU A 153 -15.66 3.35 16.65
N PRO A 154 -16.60 3.57 17.57
CA PRO A 154 -16.92 4.91 18.06
C PRO A 154 -15.74 5.68 18.65
N GLU A 155 -14.76 4.98 19.22
CA GLU A 155 -13.56 5.56 19.80
C GLU A 155 -12.55 6.07 18.77
N HIS A 156 -12.56 5.57 17.53
CA HIS A 156 -11.69 6.11 16.49
C HIS A 156 -12.12 7.56 16.16
N GLU A 157 -11.15 8.46 16.13
CA GLU A 157 -11.38 9.88 15.79
C GLU A 157 -11.04 10.17 14.32
N PHE A 158 -10.14 9.38 13.75
CA PHE A 158 -9.72 9.46 12.35
C PHE A 158 -9.66 8.07 11.71
N ALA A 159 -9.84 8.05 10.40
CA ALA A 159 -9.52 6.88 9.57
C ALA A 159 -8.58 7.26 8.44
N VAL A 160 -7.55 6.43 8.19
CA VAL A 160 -6.60 6.61 7.08
C VAL A 160 -6.66 5.38 6.19
N ILE A 161 -7.22 5.54 5.00
CA ILE A 161 -7.61 4.45 4.11
C ILE A 161 -6.84 4.53 2.79
N GLU A 162 -6.11 3.49 2.48
CA GLU A 162 -5.45 3.33 1.19
C GLU A 162 -6.44 2.89 0.11
N MET A 163 -6.40 3.51 -1.08
CA MET A 163 -7.23 3.20 -2.23
C MET A 163 -6.34 2.81 -3.41
N GLY A 164 -6.44 1.54 -3.81
CA GLY A 164 -5.75 0.97 -4.96
C GLY A 164 -6.65 0.90 -6.18
N MET A 165 -6.03 0.81 -7.37
CA MET A 165 -6.74 0.60 -8.62
C MET A 165 -5.90 -0.20 -9.61
N SER A 166 -6.58 -0.93 -10.48
CA SER A 166 -6.05 -1.50 -11.72
C SER A 166 -6.80 -0.95 -12.95
N HIS A 167 -8.04 -0.44 -12.78
CA HIS A 167 -8.87 0.09 -13.86
C HIS A 167 -9.44 1.47 -13.51
N ALA A 168 -9.86 2.22 -14.53
CA ALA A 168 -10.60 3.47 -14.37
C ALA A 168 -11.96 3.21 -13.68
N GLY A 169 -12.42 4.17 -12.86
CA GLY A 169 -13.66 4.08 -12.10
C GLY A 169 -13.52 3.36 -10.75
N GLU A 170 -12.43 2.63 -10.51
CA GLU A 170 -12.25 1.89 -9.24
C GLU A 170 -12.01 2.83 -8.06
N ILE A 171 -11.20 3.88 -8.22
CA ILE A 171 -10.99 4.88 -7.16
C ILE A 171 -12.30 5.60 -6.83
N ARG A 172 -13.09 5.96 -7.84
CA ARG A 172 -14.43 6.55 -7.63
C ARG A 172 -15.31 5.65 -6.80
N ALA A 173 -15.42 4.37 -7.20
CA ALA A 173 -16.24 3.40 -6.47
C ALA A 173 -15.78 3.23 -5.01
N LEU A 174 -14.49 3.22 -4.74
CA LEU A 174 -13.93 3.15 -3.40
C LEU A 174 -14.19 4.44 -2.61
N ALA A 175 -14.05 5.60 -3.25
CA ALA A 175 -14.32 6.90 -2.63
C ALA A 175 -15.80 7.10 -2.31
N ASP A 176 -16.71 6.61 -3.16
CA ASP A 176 -18.16 6.63 -2.90
C ASP A 176 -18.54 5.84 -1.65
N LEU A 177 -17.84 4.72 -1.39
CA LEU A 177 -18.03 3.92 -0.17
C LEU A 177 -17.40 4.60 1.07
N ALA A 178 -16.16 5.10 0.92
CA ALA A 178 -15.38 5.64 2.02
C ALA A 178 -15.74 7.10 2.36
N ARG A 179 -16.23 7.86 1.39
CA ARG A 179 -16.55 9.30 1.50
C ARG A 179 -15.44 10.06 2.23
N PRO A 180 -14.25 10.18 1.61
CA PRO A 180 -13.13 10.86 2.26
C PRO A 180 -13.37 12.36 2.40
N ASP A 181 -12.91 12.91 3.52
CA ASP A 181 -12.92 14.35 3.80
C ASP A 181 -11.61 15.00 3.32
N CYS A 182 -10.55 14.18 3.23
CA CYS A 182 -9.24 14.56 2.72
C CYS A 182 -8.75 13.51 1.72
N GLY A 183 -8.26 13.96 0.57
CA GLY A 183 -7.66 13.11 -0.46
C GLY A 183 -6.19 13.42 -0.65
N VAL A 184 -5.34 12.40 -0.54
CA VAL A 184 -3.89 12.51 -0.78
C VAL A 184 -3.53 11.77 -2.06
N VAL A 185 -2.88 12.45 -3.01
CA VAL A 185 -2.33 11.82 -4.22
C VAL A 185 -0.81 11.96 -4.20
N THR A 186 -0.11 10.82 -4.06
CA THR A 186 1.35 10.80 -3.90
C THR A 186 2.10 11.14 -5.18
N LEU A 187 1.84 10.39 -6.25
CA LEU A 187 2.43 10.60 -7.58
C LEU A 187 1.71 9.78 -8.65
N VAL A 188 1.95 10.13 -9.91
CA VAL A 188 1.58 9.37 -11.11
C VAL A 188 2.84 8.83 -11.77
N ALA A 189 2.86 7.54 -12.07
CA ALA A 189 3.96 6.86 -12.75
C ALA A 189 3.42 5.74 -13.65
N PRO A 190 4.20 5.26 -14.63
CA PRO A 190 3.81 4.17 -15.52
C PRO A 190 3.74 2.85 -14.73
N VAL A 191 2.56 2.56 -14.20
CA VAL A 191 2.18 1.31 -13.52
C VAL A 191 0.83 0.87 -14.09
N HIS A 192 0.54 -0.42 -14.07
CA HIS A 192 -0.71 -0.97 -14.62
C HIS A 192 -0.94 -0.63 -16.12
N LEU A 193 0.14 -0.40 -16.88
CA LEU A 193 0.06 -0.10 -18.32
C LEU A 193 -0.53 -1.22 -19.16
N GLU A 194 -0.74 -2.38 -18.57
CA GLU A 194 -1.52 -3.48 -19.17
C GLU A 194 -3.01 -3.12 -19.29
N PHE A 195 -3.51 -2.25 -18.39
CA PHE A 195 -4.92 -1.87 -18.29
C PHE A 195 -5.21 -0.43 -18.70
N PHE A 196 -4.19 0.38 -18.99
CA PHE A 196 -4.31 1.78 -19.37
C PHE A 196 -3.52 2.06 -20.66
N GLU A 197 -4.11 2.86 -21.54
CA GLU A 197 -3.47 3.21 -22.81
C GLU A 197 -2.33 4.24 -22.63
N SER A 198 -2.39 5.05 -21.58
CA SER A 198 -1.42 6.11 -21.33
C SER A 198 -1.26 6.45 -19.85
N ILE A 199 -0.15 7.13 -19.52
CA ILE A 199 0.06 7.70 -18.17
C ILE A 199 -1.01 8.74 -17.84
N ALA A 200 -1.54 9.46 -18.85
CA ALA A 200 -2.61 10.43 -18.66
C ALA A 200 -3.92 9.74 -18.20
N ASP A 201 -4.20 8.52 -18.65
CA ASP A 201 -5.36 7.78 -18.20
C ASP A 201 -5.18 7.28 -16.76
N ILE A 202 -3.96 6.87 -16.38
CA ILE A 202 -3.62 6.57 -14.99
C ILE A 202 -3.81 7.81 -14.11
N ALA A 203 -3.40 8.99 -14.59
CA ALA A 203 -3.58 10.26 -13.89
C ALA A 203 -5.07 10.57 -13.69
N ARG A 204 -5.88 10.42 -14.75
CA ARG A 204 -7.33 10.64 -14.70
C ARG A 204 -8.02 9.72 -13.68
N ALA A 205 -7.65 8.43 -13.69
CA ALA A 205 -8.20 7.47 -12.73
C ALA A 205 -7.82 7.81 -11.27
N LYS A 206 -6.62 8.37 -11.02
CA LYS A 206 -6.24 8.83 -9.67
C LYS A 206 -6.89 10.15 -9.27
N TYR A 207 -7.20 11.00 -10.26
CA TYR A 207 -7.93 12.24 -10.05
C TYR A 207 -9.35 11.99 -9.51
N GLU A 208 -9.95 10.83 -9.79
CA GLU A 208 -11.25 10.43 -9.25
C GLU A 208 -11.36 10.58 -7.73
N LEU A 209 -10.24 10.43 -6.97
CA LEU A 209 -10.23 10.67 -5.53
C LEU A 209 -10.54 12.14 -5.21
N ILE A 210 -9.93 13.07 -5.94
CA ILE A 210 -10.10 14.52 -5.71
C ILE A 210 -11.51 14.97 -6.14
N GLU A 211 -12.00 14.44 -7.27
CA GLU A 211 -13.36 14.73 -7.72
C GLU A 211 -14.44 14.21 -6.76
N SER A 212 -14.13 13.17 -5.98
CA SER A 212 -15.06 12.58 -5.01
C SER A 212 -15.09 13.30 -3.66
N LEU A 213 -14.21 14.27 -3.44
CA LEU A 213 -14.18 15.03 -2.19
C LEU A 213 -15.36 16.00 -2.11
N PRO A 214 -15.91 16.22 -0.90
CA PRO A 214 -16.94 17.25 -0.70
C PRO A 214 -16.37 18.66 -0.95
N ALA A 215 -17.23 19.62 -1.20
CA ALA A 215 -16.86 21.02 -1.48
C ALA A 215 -16.01 21.66 -0.33
N GLY A 216 -16.17 21.22 0.90
CA GLY A 216 -15.32 21.61 2.04
C GLY A 216 -14.12 20.68 2.30
N GLY A 217 -13.87 19.74 1.40
CA GLY A 217 -12.79 18.76 1.53
C GLY A 217 -11.39 19.35 1.32
N ILE A 218 -10.38 18.53 1.60
CA ILE A 218 -8.97 18.91 1.50
C ILE A 218 -8.27 18.01 0.48
N ALA A 219 -7.65 18.60 -0.55
CA ALA A 219 -6.79 17.92 -1.50
C ALA A 219 -5.31 18.16 -1.15
N VAL A 220 -4.57 17.09 -0.84
CA VAL A 220 -3.13 17.12 -0.54
C VAL A 220 -2.38 16.58 -1.74
N LEU A 221 -1.65 17.45 -2.44
CA LEU A 221 -1.13 17.21 -3.78
C LEU A 221 0.39 17.38 -3.86
N ASN A 222 1.05 16.49 -4.59
CA ASN A 222 2.47 16.60 -4.89
C ASN A 222 2.73 17.68 -5.96
N ALA A 223 3.36 18.78 -5.59
CA ALA A 223 3.68 19.91 -6.47
C ALA A 223 4.71 19.55 -7.55
N ASP A 224 5.57 18.56 -7.30
CA ASP A 224 6.64 18.18 -8.21
C ASP A 224 6.18 17.19 -9.29
N ASP A 225 5.07 16.50 -9.05
CA ASP A 225 4.52 15.59 -10.04
C ASP A 225 3.74 16.36 -11.13
N PRO A 226 4.05 16.17 -12.42
CA PRO A 226 3.45 16.98 -13.49
C PRO A 226 1.94 16.80 -13.66
N TYR A 227 1.39 15.65 -13.26
CA TYR A 227 -0.04 15.39 -13.32
C TYR A 227 -0.72 15.81 -12.03
N VAL A 228 -0.21 15.37 -10.87
CA VAL A 228 -0.83 15.62 -9.56
C VAL A 228 -0.92 17.10 -9.25
N SER A 229 0.10 17.89 -9.63
CA SER A 229 0.10 19.34 -9.46
C SER A 229 -1.05 20.07 -10.17
N GLN A 230 -1.71 19.42 -11.13
CA GLN A 230 -2.85 19.98 -11.86
C GLN A 230 -4.21 19.64 -11.24
N PHE A 231 -4.26 18.66 -10.33
CA PHE A 231 -5.52 18.13 -9.78
C PHE A 231 -6.29 19.12 -8.90
N GLY A 232 -5.66 20.18 -8.47
CA GLY A 232 -6.32 21.26 -7.71
C GLY A 232 -7.04 22.32 -8.54
N ARG A 233 -6.90 22.32 -9.88
CA ARG A 233 -7.40 23.44 -10.74
C ARG A 233 -8.91 23.62 -10.67
N ASP A 234 -9.65 22.52 -10.71
CA ASP A 234 -11.11 22.53 -10.76
C ASP A 234 -11.73 22.08 -9.42
N PHE A 235 -10.91 21.91 -8.39
CA PHE A 235 -11.37 21.53 -7.07
C PHE A 235 -11.78 22.79 -6.27
N HIS A 236 -13.00 22.81 -5.77
CA HIS A 236 -13.56 23.94 -5.04
C HIS A 236 -13.28 23.93 -3.53
N GLY A 237 -12.63 22.88 -3.02
CA GLY A 237 -12.21 22.79 -1.62
C GLY A 237 -10.82 23.36 -1.36
N LYS A 238 -10.22 22.98 -0.25
CA LYS A 238 -8.88 23.43 0.12
C LYS A 238 -7.82 22.58 -0.58
N VAL A 239 -6.95 23.23 -1.36
CA VAL A 239 -5.75 22.58 -1.94
C VAL A 239 -4.55 22.92 -1.08
N VAL A 240 -3.77 21.92 -0.70
CA VAL A 240 -2.50 22.06 0.04
C VAL A 240 -1.45 21.19 -0.66
N THR A 241 -0.28 21.75 -0.88
CA THR A 241 0.77 21.10 -1.68
C THR A 241 1.97 20.69 -0.84
N PHE A 242 2.64 19.62 -1.26
CA PHE A 242 3.94 19.22 -0.75
C PHE A 242 4.93 18.98 -1.88
N GLY A 243 6.22 19.22 -1.66
CA GLY A 243 7.24 19.02 -2.68
C GLY A 243 8.65 19.32 -2.19
N LEU A 244 9.65 18.97 -3.02
CA LEU A 244 11.07 19.20 -2.78
C LEU A 244 11.68 20.20 -3.77
N GLN A 245 11.15 20.26 -5.00
CA GLN A 245 11.77 20.97 -6.12
C GLN A 245 11.02 22.25 -6.48
N LYS A 246 9.69 22.20 -6.50
CA LYS A 246 8.83 23.34 -6.80
C LYS A 246 8.32 24.00 -5.51
N PRO A 247 7.90 25.27 -5.57
CA PRO A 247 7.23 25.91 -4.45
C PRO A 247 6.01 25.07 -4.00
N ALA A 248 5.93 24.81 -2.69
CA ALA A 248 4.87 24.05 -2.07
C ALA A 248 4.59 24.58 -0.65
N ASP A 249 3.38 24.32 -0.11
CA ASP A 249 2.99 24.75 1.24
C ASP A 249 3.80 24.03 2.31
N VAL A 250 4.20 22.78 2.03
CA VAL A 250 5.11 21.99 2.88
C VAL A 250 6.25 21.48 2.04
N SER A 251 7.49 21.79 2.41
CA SER A 251 8.70 21.39 1.69
C SER A 251 9.81 20.89 2.61
N ALA A 252 10.91 20.39 2.06
CA ALA A 252 12.11 20.06 2.82
C ALA A 252 13.33 20.81 2.28
N ARG A 253 14.23 21.19 3.19
CA ARG A 253 15.53 21.81 2.88
C ARG A 253 16.65 21.15 3.67
N GLY A 254 17.91 21.35 3.25
CA GLY A 254 19.06 20.82 3.98
C GLY A 254 19.02 19.30 4.13
N ILE A 255 18.66 18.59 3.03
CA ILE A 255 18.53 17.12 3.03
C ILE A 255 19.93 16.51 3.14
N GLU A 256 20.11 15.69 4.17
CA GLU A 256 21.32 14.93 4.46
C GLU A 256 20.99 13.43 4.46
N ALA A 257 21.60 12.66 3.57
CA ALA A 257 21.52 11.21 3.61
C ALA A 257 22.36 10.68 4.80
N ARG A 258 21.78 9.76 5.59
CA ARG A 258 22.42 9.12 6.74
C ARG A 258 22.62 7.61 6.53
N GLY A 259 22.81 7.22 5.28
CA GLY A 259 23.00 5.83 4.91
C GLY A 259 21.85 4.94 5.37
N PRO A 260 22.11 3.80 6.02
CA PRO A 260 21.07 2.89 6.51
C PRO A 260 20.11 3.51 7.54
N SER A 261 20.51 4.61 8.19
CA SER A 261 19.69 5.34 9.17
C SER A 261 18.71 6.33 8.53
N GLY A 262 18.59 6.34 7.18
CA GLY A 262 17.62 7.17 6.47
C GLY A 262 18.14 8.56 6.13
N SER A 263 17.39 9.62 6.51
CA SER A 263 17.70 11.01 6.15
C SER A 263 17.39 11.97 7.29
N ALA A 264 18.05 13.15 7.28
CA ALA A 264 17.66 14.28 8.09
C ALA A 264 17.46 15.52 7.20
N PHE A 265 16.50 16.36 7.51
CA PHE A 265 16.14 17.54 6.74
C PHE A 265 15.32 18.52 7.59
N ASP A 266 15.24 19.75 7.13
CA ASP A 266 14.35 20.73 7.75
C ASP A 266 13.00 20.71 7.00
N VAL A 267 11.92 20.34 7.70
CA VAL A 267 10.55 20.48 7.18
C VAL A 267 10.17 21.94 7.28
N VAL A 268 9.71 22.51 6.18
CA VAL A 268 9.38 23.94 6.07
C VAL A 268 7.91 24.11 5.73
N SER A 269 7.20 24.92 6.51
CA SER A 269 5.82 25.35 6.23
C SER A 269 5.61 26.77 6.77
N ASN A 270 4.91 27.63 6.00
CA ASN A 270 4.62 29.03 6.37
C ASN A 270 5.88 29.81 6.82
N GLY A 271 7.03 29.57 6.20
CA GLY A 271 8.30 30.22 6.52
C GLY A 271 9.01 29.68 7.77
N GLN A 272 8.41 28.80 8.53
CA GLN A 272 9.02 28.12 9.67
C GLN A 272 9.70 26.83 9.22
N GLY A 273 10.89 26.54 9.75
CA GLY A 273 11.63 25.31 9.53
C GLY A 273 11.84 24.54 10.84
N VAL A 274 11.62 23.24 10.80
CA VAL A 274 11.87 22.33 11.95
C VAL A 274 12.70 21.16 11.49
N ARG A 275 13.80 20.87 12.20
CA ARG A 275 14.67 19.73 11.90
C ARG A 275 13.94 18.41 12.16
N ALA A 276 13.93 17.53 11.16
CA ALA A 276 13.39 16.18 11.23
C ALA A 276 14.44 15.13 10.93
N THR A 277 14.26 13.95 11.52
CA THR A 277 14.98 12.73 11.16
C THR A 277 13.97 11.71 10.68
N LEU A 278 14.26 11.06 9.56
CA LEU A 278 13.38 10.05 8.95
C LEU A 278 14.18 8.77 8.75
N PRO A 279 13.94 7.71 9.54
CA PRO A 279 14.65 6.43 9.42
C PRO A 279 14.10 5.55 8.28
N LEU A 280 13.73 6.18 7.17
CA LEU A 280 13.29 5.52 5.94
C LEU A 280 14.22 5.92 4.79
N LEU A 281 14.50 4.96 3.91
CA LEU A 281 15.48 5.13 2.84
C LEU A 281 14.91 5.85 1.63
N GLY A 282 15.77 6.64 0.98
CA GLY A 282 15.53 7.25 -0.31
C GLY A 282 14.68 8.52 -0.29
N GLU A 283 14.89 9.37 -1.29
CA GLU A 283 14.20 10.66 -1.47
C GLU A 283 12.67 10.50 -1.52
N HIS A 284 12.17 9.40 -2.11
CA HIS A 284 10.74 9.11 -2.15
C HIS A 284 10.11 9.00 -0.76
N SER A 285 10.88 8.58 0.26
CA SER A 285 10.40 8.54 1.64
C SER A 285 10.23 9.94 2.23
N ILE A 286 11.06 10.90 1.79
CA ILE A 286 10.89 12.30 2.19
C ILE A 286 9.59 12.87 1.61
N TYR A 287 9.28 12.61 0.33
CA TYR A 287 7.96 12.97 -0.25
C TYR A 287 6.79 12.40 0.54
N ASN A 288 6.86 11.12 0.92
CA ASN A 288 5.81 10.47 1.71
C ASN A 288 5.70 11.11 3.12
N ALA A 289 6.83 11.50 3.72
CA ALA A 289 6.86 12.20 5.01
C ALA A 289 6.23 13.60 4.91
N LEU A 290 6.57 14.37 3.85
CA LEU A 290 5.97 15.67 3.61
C LEU A 290 4.46 15.59 3.41
N ALA A 291 3.98 14.59 2.66
CA ALA A 291 2.54 14.33 2.52
C ALA A 291 1.88 14.08 3.88
N GLY A 292 2.52 13.27 4.74
CA GLY A 292 2.03 13.00 6.09
C GLY A 292 2.01 14.25 6.98
N VAL A 293 3.09 15.03 6.98
CA VAL A 293 3.15 16.32 7.70
C VAL A 293 2.07 17.26 7.20
N THR A 294 1.89 17.36 5.87
CA THR A 294 0.84 18.20 5.27
C THR A 294 -0.54 17.85 5.82
N VAL A 295 -0.90 16.56 5.86
CA VAL A 295 -2.16 16.11 6.46
C VAL A 295 -2.22 16.46 7.94
N GLY A 296 -1.16 16.17 8.73
CA GLY A 296 -1.12 16.47 10.16
C GLY A 296 -1.42 17.95 10.48
N LEU A 297 -0.81 18.86 9.72
CA LEU A 297 -1.02 20.30 9.85
C LEU A 297 -2.50 20.71 9.60
N GLN A 298 -3.22 20.03 8.70
CA GLN A 298 -4.62 20.32 8.42
C GLN A 298 -5.54 19.89 9.57
N TYR A 299 -5.10 18.96 10.41
CA TYR A 299 -5.87 18.43 11.54
C TYR A 299 -5.28 18.79 12.90
N GLY A 300 -4.54 19.91 12.97
CA GLY A 300 -4.14 20.54 14.23
C GLY A 300 -2.88 19.96 14.89
N ILE A 301 -2.14 19.08 14.20
CA ILE A 301 -0.81 18.69 14.66
C ILE A 301 0.16 19.81 14.29
N SER A 302 0.96 20.28 15.23
CA SER A 302 1.95 21.35 14.96
C SER A 302 3.10 20.84 14.07
N LEU A 303 3.79 21.76 13.40
CA LEU A 303 4.96 21.41 12.58
C LEU A 303 6.05 20.71 13.41
N GLN A 304 6.25 21.15 14.66
CA GLN A 304 7.20 20.57 15.61
C GLN A 304 6.83 19.12 15.93
N GLU A 305 5.60 18.87 16.35
CA GLU A 305 5.13 17.50 16.69
C GLU A 305 5.18 16.56 15.47
N ALA A 306 4.77 17.05 14.31
CA ALA A 306 4.81 16.25 13.08
C ALA A 306 6.24 15.89 12.70
N ALA A 307 7.19 16.84 12.78
CA ALA A 307 8.60 16.62 12.48
C ALA A 307 9.27 15.66 13.49
N GLU A 308 9.00 15.82 14.77
CA GLU A 308 9.53 14.96 15.84
C GLU A 308 9.02 13.52 15.70
N SER A 309 7.75 13.33 15.36
CA SER A 309 7.15 11.99 15.21
C SER A 309 7.78 11.18 14.08
N LEU A 310 8.34 11.83 13.04
CA LEU A 310 9.00 11.12 11.95
C LEU A 310 10.18 10.26 12.42
N ALA A 311 10.87 10.65 13.49
CA ALA A 311 12.04 9.94 14.01
C ALA A 311 11.71 8.55 14.58
N SER A 312 10.48 8.32 15.02
CA SER A 312 10.02 7.04 15.58
C SER A 312 9.38 6.10 14.55
N LEU A 313 9.33 6.50 13.27
CA LEU A 313 8.85 5.64 12.21
C LEU A 313 9.77 4.44 12.01
N SER A 314 9.18 3.32 11.63
CA SER A 314 9.91 2.13 11.19
C SER A 314 9.50 1.77 9.77
N ALA A 315 10.45 1.22 9.01
CA ALA A 315 10.12 0.66 7.70
C ALA A 315 9.08 -0.45 7.86
N GLY A 316 8.04 -0.40 7.04
CA GLY A 316 7.08 -1.49 6.96
C GLY A 316 7.73 -2.78 6.47
N ASP A 317 7.09 -3.94 6.74
CA ASP A 317 7.60 -5.23 6.27
C ASP A 317 7.87 -5.20 4.76
N LYS A 318 9.08 -5.59 4.38
CA LYS A 318 9.56 -5.65 2.98
C LYS A 318 9.50 -4.31 2.22
N ARG A 319 9.61 -3.17 2.94
CA ARG A 319 9.54 -1.81 2.36
C ARG A 319 10.74 -0.96 2.76
N GLY A 320 11.91 -1.29 2.21
CA GLY A 320 13.16 -0.63 2.56
C GLY A 320 13.66 -1.00 3.96
N GLN A 321 13.28 -2.16 4.47
CA GLN A 321 13.73 -2.67 5.77
C GLN A 321 15.23 -2.96 5.72
N VAL A 322 15.98 -2.36 6.63
CA VAL A 322 17.42 -2.62 6.79
C VAL A 322 17.63 -3.79 7.73
N ILE A 323 18.41 -4.76 7.31
CA ILE A 323 18.75 -5.99 8.06
C ILE A 323 20.26 -6.18 8.01
N GLU A 324 20.87 -6.41 9.15
CA GLU A 324 22.27 -6.82 9.24
C GLU A 324 22.34 -8.36 9.34
N PHE A 325 23.05 -9.00 8.40
CA PHE A 325 23.20 -10.45 8.40
C PHE A 325 24.54 -10.86 7.78
N ALA A 326 25.26 -11.78 8.42
CA ALA A 326 26.56 -12.30 7.98
C ALA A 326 27.59 -11.21 7.63
N GLY A 327 27.55 -10.05 8.31
CA GLY A 327 28.42 -8.91 8.06
C GLY A 327 28.07 -8.07 6.84
N ALA A 328 26.97 -8.37 6.16
CA ALA A 328 26.41 -7.58 5.06
C ALA A 328 25.19 -6.78 5.53
N THR A 329 25.00 -5.59 4.94
CA THR A 329 23.79 -4.78 5.13
C THR A 329 22.80 -5.09 4.01
N ILE A 330 21.59 -5.52 4.37
CA ILE A 330 20.54 -5.91 3.43
C ILE A 330 19.42 -4.89 3.46
N ILE A 331 18.98 -4.44 2.29
CA ILE A 331 17.77 -3.65 2.13
C ILE A 331 16.69 -4.55 1.52
N ASN A 332 15.76 -4.98 2.36
CA ASN A 332 14.60 -5.76 1.94
C ASN A 332 13.47 -4.83 1.48
N ASP A 333 13.28 -4.72 0.16
CA ASP A 333 12.22 -3.92 -0.47
C ASP A 333 11.39 -4.79 -1.45
N CYS A 334 11.12 -6.05 -1.03
CA CYS A 334 10.50 -7.09 -1.85
C CYS A 334 8.98 -7.00 -1.94
N TYR A 335 8.33 -6.02 -1.29
CA TYR A 335 6.86 -5.97 -1.28
C TYR A 335 6.28 -5.75 -2.66
N ASN A 336 6.79 -4.76 -3.42
CA ASN A 336 6.42 -4.50 -4.80
C ASN A 336 7.51 -3.70 -5.52
N SER A 337 7.50 -3.71 -6.86
CA SER A 337 8.43 -2.97 -7.68
C SER A 337 7.75 -2.36 -8.91
N ASN A 338 8.26 -1.22 -9.32
CA ASN A 338 8.05 -0.61 -10.63
C ASN A 338 9.32 0.16 -11.04
N PRO A 339 9.46 0.60 -12.29
CA PRO A 339 10.69 1.24 -12.78
C PRO A 339 11.17 2.43 -11.95
N LYS A 340 10.25 3.32 -11.55
CA LYS A 340 10.57 4.50 -10.73
C LYS A 340 10.98 4.13 -9.31
N ALA A 341 10.33 3.13 -8.71
CA ALA A 341 10.65 2.66 -7.37
C ALA A 341 11.99 1.92 -7.32
N LEU A 342 12.33 1.13 -8.35
CA LEU A 342 13.64 0.47 -8.44
C LEU A 342 14.75 1.51 -8.60
N ASP A 343 14.61 2.45 -9.53
CA ASP A 343 15.57 3.54 -9.75
C ASP A 343 15.80 4.37 -8.47
N SER A 344 14.74 4.71 -7.74
CA SER A 344 14.85 5.45 -6.48
C SER A 344 15.64 4.69 -5.40
N MET A 345 15.43 3.37 -5.28
CA MET A 345 16.16 2.54 -4.32
C MET A 345 17.63 2.34 -4.74
N VAL A 346 17.90 2.20 -6.04
CA VAL A 346 19.27 2.11 -6.57
C VAL A 346 20.05 3.42 -6.29
N ARG A 347 19.42 4.58 -6.46
CA ARG A 347 20.01 5.87 -6.06
C ARG A 347 20.25 5.97 -4.55
N ALA A 348 19.33 5.47 -3.74
CA ALA A 348 19.55 5.42 -2.30
C ALA A 348 20.76 4.54 -1.93
N LEU A 349 20.91 3.39 -2.60
CA LEU A 349 22.10 2.53 -2.44
C LEU A 349 23.41 3.26 -2.76
N ALA A 350 23.41 4.05 -3.86
CA ALA A 350 24.59 4.77 -4.32
C ALA A 350 25.16 5.72 -3.24
N SER A 351 24.30 6.28 -2.40
CA SER A 351 24.70 7.20 -1.32
C SER A 351 25.22 6.51 -0.05
N MET A 352 25.18 5.17 0.03
CA MET A 352 25.57 4.41 1.21
C MET A 352 27.00 3.88 1.08
N PRO A 353 27.81 3.87 2.14
CA PRO A 353 29.13 3.26 2.12
C PRO A 353 28.99 1.73 1.99
N ALA A 354 29.78 1.14 1.09
CA ALA A 354 29.82 -0.31 0.90
C ALA A 354 31.10 -0.70 0.16
N GLN A 355 31.59 -1.93 0.40
CA GLN A 355 32.67 -2.51 -0.40
C GLN A 355 32.16 -2.89 -1.80
N ARG A 356 30.99 -3.53 -1.86
CA ARG A 356 30.27 -3.84 -3.10
C ARG A 356 28.80 -3.53 -2.92
N ARG A 357 28.16 -3.06 -3.99
CA ARG A 357 26.71 -2.88 -4.06
C ARG A 357 26.11 -3.94 -4.98
N ILE A 358 25.27 -4.77 -4.42
CA ILE A 358 24.61 -5.88 -5.12
C ILE A 358 23.13 -5.58 -5.21
N VAL A 359 22.56 -5.64 -6.41
CA VAL A 359 21.13 -5.48 -6.63
C VAL A 359 20.54 -6.81 -7.09
N VAL A 360 19.64 -7.38 -6.27
CA VAL A 360 18.81 -8.52 -6.62
C VAL A 360 17.48 -7.98 -7.12
N ALA A 361 17.35 -7.87 -8.43
CA ALA A 361 16.20 -7.30 -9.11
C ALA A 361 15.31 -8.40 -9.68
N GLY A 362 14.11 -8.55 -9.15
CA GLY A 362 13.10 -9.42 -9.74
C GLY A 362 12.28 -8.72 -10.81
N GLU A 363 11.52 -9.52 -11.56
CA GLU A 363 10.61 -9.04 -12.60
C GLU A 363 9.64 -7.99 -12.08
N MET A 364 9.40 -6.94 -12.86
CA MET A 364 8.37 -5.94 -12.64
C MET A 364 7.16 -6.27 -13.51
N LEU A 365 6.05 -6.61 -12.86
CA LEU A 365 4.81 -7.05 -13.52
C LEU A 365 3.91 -5.86 -13.90
N GLU A 366 2.92 -6.10 -14.77
CA GLU A 366 1.87 -5.16 -15.18
C GLU A 366 2.38 -3.90 -15.93
N LEU A 367 3.51 -4.00 -16.61
CA LEU A 367 4.11 -2.90 -17.37
C LEU A 367 3.68 -2.82 -18.84
N GLY A 368 2.83 -3.77 -19.30
CA GLY A 368 2.32 -3.80 -20.67
C GLY A 368 3.39 -4.04 -21.73
N THR A 369 3.16 -3.54 -22.94
CA THR A 369 4.03 -3.80 -24.13
C THR A 369 5.44 -3.23 -24.01
N GLY A 370 5.65 -2.16 -23.23
CA GLY A 370 6.96 -1.54 -22.96
C GLY A 370 7.77 -2.20 -21.84
N ALA A 371 7.30 -3.32 -21.28
CA ALA A 371 7.91 -3.93 -20.11
C ALA A 371 9.40 -4.26 -20.29
N LYS A 372 9.79 -4.83 -21.45
CA LYS A 372 11.18 -5.18 -21.74
C LYS A 372 12.10 -3.96 -21.71
N ASP A 373 11.71 -2.88 -22.38
CA ASP A 373 12.51 -1.65 -22.48
C ASP A 373 12.64 -0.98 -21.11
N LEU A 374 11.57 -0.97 -20.31
CA LEU A 374 11.59 -0.43 -18.95
C LEU A 374 12.53 -1.24 -18.03
N HIS A 375 12.59 -2.56 -18.15
CA HIS A 375 13.56 -3.38 -17.43
C HIS A 375 14.98 -3.07 -17.88
N TYR A 376 15.22 -3.03 -19.17
CA TYR A 376 16.53 -2.75 -19.76
C TYR A 376 17.07 -1.38 -19.33
N GLU A 377 16.26 -0.32 -19.44
CA GLU A 377 16.63 1.03 -19.00
C GLU A 377 16.94 1.12 -17.51
N ASN A 378 16.22 0.36 -16.66
CA ASN A 378 16.58 0.25 -15.23
C ASN A 378 17.94 -0.42 -15.05
N GLY A 379 18.29 -1.40 -15.88
CA GLY A 379 19.61 -2.03 -15.91
C GLY A 379 20.71 -1.01 -16.20
N ARG A 380 20.54 -0.20 -17.25
CA ARG A 380 21.50 0.85 -17.62
C ARG A 380 21.78 1.87 -16.53
N ARG A 381 20.87 2.10 -15.62
CA ARG A 381 21.06 3.02 -14.47
C ARG A 381 21.91 2.44 -13.36
N MET A 382 22.24 1.15 -13.39
CA MET A 382 23.02 0.48 -12.35
C MET A 382 24.49 0.91 -12.34
N GLY A 383 25.12 1.07 -13.53
CA GLY A 383 26.50 1.49 -13.65
C GLY A 383 26.76 2.87 -13.05
N PRO A 384 26.05 3.93 -13.50
CA PRO A 384 26.18 5.28 -12.92
C PRO A 384 25.91 5.34 -11.42
N ALA A 385 25.12 4.43 -10.86
CA ALA A 385 24.86 4.30 -9.44
C ALA A 385 25.95 3.53 -8.65
N GLY A 386 27.02 3.06 -9.32
CA GLY A 386 28.10 2.32 -8.70
C GLY A 386 27.72 0.93 -8.20
N VAL A 387 26.72 0.29 -8.83
CA VAL A 387 26.35 -1.10 -8.56
C VAL A 387 27.46 -2.02 -9.06
N SER A 388 27.92 -2.92 -8.20
CA SER A 388 29.02 -3.86 -8.54
C SER A 388 28.51 -5.14 -9.20
N PHE A 389 27.29 -5.55 -8.89
CA PHE A 389 26.70 -6.78 -9.41
C PHE A 389 25.17 -6.71 -9.45
N VAL A 390 24.57 -7.23 -10.51
CA VAL A 390 23.11 -7.36 -10.68
C VAL A 390 22.72 -8.83 -10.79
N LEU A 391 21.85 -9.29 -9.91
CA LEU A 391 21.21 -10.60 -10.00
C LEU A 391 19.77 -10.41 -10.46
N GLY A 392 19.49 -10.71 -11.74
CA GLY A 392 18.15 -10.69 -12.29
C GLY A 392 17.37 -11.96 -11.91
N VAL A 393 16.14 -11.85 -11.44
CA VAL A 393 15.35 -12.98 -10.96
C VAL A 393 14.02 -13.05 -11.70
N ARG A 394 13.81 -14.10 -12.46
CA ARG A 394 12.60 -14.43 -13.20
C ARG A 394 12.28 -13.48 -14.36
N GLY A 395 11.74 -14.04 -15.43
CA GLY A 395 11.11 -13.36 -16.56
C GLY A 395 11.94 -12.23 -17.15
N LEU A 396 11.34 -11.06 -17.31
CA LEU A 396 11.97 -9.88 -17.92
C LEU A 396 13.07 -9.25 -17.08
N ALA A 397 13.32 -9.71 -15.85
CA ALA A 397 14.51 -9.26 -15.10
C ALA A 397 15.83 -9.62 -15.81
N ARG A 398 15.81 -10.53 -16.81
CA ARG A 398 16.93 -10.78 -17.73
C ARG A 398 17.36 -9.50 -18.45
N SER A 399 16.42 -8.67 -18.89
CA SER A 399 16.71 -7.40 -19.56
C SER A 399 17.36 -6.36 -18.64
N ILE A 400 17.11 -6.41 -17.30
CA ILE A 400 17.87 -5.59 -16.34
C ILE A 400 19.36 -5.98 -16.39
N VAL A 401 19.66 -7.28 -16.41
CA VAL A 401 21.06 -7.78 -16.49
C VAL A 401 21.70 -7.37 -17.81
N GLU A 402 20.97 -7.47 -18.93
CA GLU A 402 21.42 -7.04 -20.25
C GLU A 402 21.77 -5.54 -20.27
N GLY A 403 20.87 -4.68 -19.76
CA GLY A 403 21.10 -3.24 -19.68
C GLY A 403 22.26 -2.86 -18.74
N ALA A 404 22.43 -3.58 -17.63
CA ALA A 404 23.54 -3.38 -16.70
C ALA A 404 24.89 -3.75 -17.31
N ALA A 405 24.92 -4.77 -18.17
CA ALA A 405 26.14 -5.22 -18.87
C ALA A 405 26.67 -4.15 -19.85
N GLU A 406 25.80 -3.34 -20.48
CA GLU A 406 26.23 -2.21 -21.31
C GLU A 406 26.98 -1.12 -20.54
N GLU A 407 26.64 -0.97 -19.27
CA GLU A 407 27.31 -0.04 -18.34
C GLU A 407 28.45 -0.75 -17.56
N GLN A 408 28.95 -1.88 -18.08
CA GLN A 408 30.07 -2.66 -17.52
C GLN A 408 29.80 -3.23 -16.11
N VAL A 409 28.55 -3.36 -15.71
CA VAL A 409 28.18 -4.00 -14.46
C VAL A 409 28.05 -5.51 -14.67
N HIS A 410 28.77 -6.29 -13.87
CA HIS A 410 28.64 -7.74 -13.90
C HIS A 410 27.25 -8.18 -13.45
N GLY A 411 26.71 -9.22 -14.06
CA GLY A 411 25.40 -9.72 -13.70
C GLY A 411 25.19 -11.20 -14.01
N LYS A 412 24.17 -11.76 -13.38
CA LYS A 412 23.69 -13.12 -13.61
C LYS A 412 22.17 -13.12 -13.60
N PHE A 413 21.57 -13.94 -14.41
CA PHE A 413 20.13 -14.19 -14.38
C PHE A 413 19.85 -15.58 -13.78
N VAL A 414 18.79 -15.67 -12.96
CA VAL A 414 18.27 -16.91 -12.37
C VAL A 414 16.75 -16.98 -12.54
N GLU A 415 16.20 -18.18 -12.62
CA GLU A 415 14.80 -18.40 -12.94
C GLU A 415 13.87 -18.30 -11.72
N SER A 416 14.41 -18.40 -10.49
CA SER A 416 13.59 -18.41 -9.28
C SER A 416 14.23 -17.71 -8.09
N PRO A 417 13.42 -17.26 -7.11
CA PRO A 417 13.92 -16.73 -5.83
C PRO A 417 14.81 -17.72 -5.08
N GLU A 418 14.54 -19.03 -5.17
CA GLU A 418 15.33 -20.06 -4.49
C GLU A 418 16.75 -20.14 -5.06
N GLN A 419 16.90 -20.03 -6.40
CA GLN A 419 18.22 -19.95 -7.04
C GLN A 419 18.94 -18.64 -6.66
N ALA A 420 18.21 -17.54 -6.52
CA ALA A 420 18.77 -16.28 -6.02
C ALA A 420 19.27 -16.42 -4.59
N GLY A 421 18.51 -17.08 -3.73
CA GLY A 421 18.91 -17.35 -2.34
C GLY A 421 20.18 -18.21 -2.26
N ALA A 422 20.29 -19.28 -3.06
CA ALA A 422 21.50 -20.10 -3.14
C ALA A 422 22.70 -19.28 -3.61
N TRP A 423 22.52 -18.41 -4.60
CA TRP A 423 23.57 -17.50 -5.07
C TRP A 423 24.01 -16.53 -3.96
N LEU A 424 23.08 -15.97 -3.18
CA LEU A 424 23.39 -15.07 -2.07
C LEU A 424 24.26 -15.76 -1.00
N VAL A 425 23.92 -17.01 -0.65
CA VAL A 425 24.71 -17.84 0.30
C VAL A 425 26.18 -17.97 -0.13
N GLU A 426 26.41 -18.20 -1.43
CA GLU A 426 27.74 -18.46 -1.97
C GLU A 426 28.56 -17.21 -2.21
N ASN A 427 27.93 -16.08 -2.55
CA ASN A 427 28.60 -14.94 -3.17
C ASN A 427 28.66 -13.68 -2.32
N VAL A 428 27.73 -13.48 -1.35
CA VAL A 428 27.75 -12.29 -0.48
C VAL A 428 28.84 -12.41 0.56
N ARG A 429 29.48 -11.28 0.85
CA ARG A 429 30.63 -11.18 1.75
C ARG A 429 30.38 -10.07 2.81
N PRO A 430 31.07 -10.11 3.94
CA PRO A 430 31.06 -8.99 4.88
C PRO A 430 31.43 -7.66 4.19
N GLY A 431 30.71 -6.59 4.52
CA GLY A 431 30.87 -5.26 3.90
C GLY A 431 30.10 -5.05 2.60
N ASP A 432 29.37 -6.05 2.11
CA ASP A 432 28.44 -5.88 0.99
C ASP A 432 27.16 -5.16 1.42
N LEU A 433 26.60 -4.38 0.49
CA LEU A 433 25.29 -3.78 0.59
C LEU A 433 24.38 -4.41 -0.47
N VAL A 434 23.31 -5.08 -0.04
CA VAL A 434 22.45 -5.89 -0.89
C VAL A 434 21.04 -5.33 -0.90
N LEU A 435 20.55 -4.90 -2.07
CA LEU A 435 19.14 -4.54 -2.28
C LEU A 435 18.39 -5.73 -2.87
N LEU A 436 17.26 -6.12 -2.26
CA LEU A 436 16.31 -7.04 -2.86
C LEU A 436 15.02 -6.29 -3.21
N LYS A 437 14.62 -6.29 -4.49
CA LYS A 437 13.41 -5.61 -4.95
C LYS A 437 12.75 -6.31 -6.13
N ALA A 438 11.44 -6.58 -6.03
CA ALA A 438 10.65 -7.24 -7.07
C ALA A 438 9.16 -6.90 -6.96
N SER A 439 8.39 -7.16 -8.01
CA SER A 439 6.93 -7.19 -7.93
C SER A 439 6.45 -8.31 -7.00
N ARG A 440 5.28 -8.11 -6.36
CA ARG A 440 4.72 -9.03 -5.35
C ARG A 440 4.60 -10.49 -5.86
N GLY A 441 4.24 -10.67 -7.13
CA GLY A 441 4.09 -12.00 -7.74
C GLY A 441 5.39 -12.80 -7.89
N VAL A 442 6.55 -12.16 -7.77
CA VAL A 442 7.86 -12.85 -7.79
C VAL A 442 8.16 -13.53 -6.47
N ARG A 443 7.67 -12.98 -5.34
CA ARG A 443 7.92 -13.47 -3.98
C ARG A 443 9.41 -13.54 -3.64
N LEU A 444 10.14 -12.47 -3.97
CA LEU A 444 11.61 -12.43 -3.83
C LEU A 444 12.09 -12.56 -2.38
N GLU A 445 11.24 -12.29 -1.39
CA GLU A 445 11.52 -12.54 0.02
C GLU A 445 11.99 -13.99 0.30
N ARG A 446 11.59 -14.98 -0.51
CA ARG A 446 12.05 -16.36 -0.39
C ARG A 446 13.56 -16.52 -0.57
N ALA A 447 14.17 -15.67 -1.41
CA ALA A 447 15.62 -15.64 -1.57
C ALA A 447 16.30 -15.21 -0.26
N LEU A 448 15.74 -14.20 0.42
CA LEU A 448 16.24 -13.73 1.71
C LEU A 448 16.03 -14.79 2.80
N ASP A 449 14.86 -15.40 2.86
CA ASP A 449 14.53 -16.43 3.87
C ASP A 449 15.48 -17.63 3.72
N LEU A 450 15.76 -18.09 2.50
CA LEU A 450 16.71 -19.17 2.23
C LEU A 450 18.13 -18.77 2.67
N TRP A 451 18.59 -17.55 2.32
CA TRP A 451 19.92 -17.08 2.70
C TRP A 451 20.07 -16.97 4.22
N MET A 452 19.02 -16.53 4.94
CA MET A 452 19.02 -16.42 6.41
C MET A 452 18.77 -17.76 7.13
N GLY A 453 18.63 -18.87 6.41
CA GLY A 453 18.34 -20.20 7.00
C GLY A 453 16.97 -20.30 7.65
N LYS A 454 16.04 -19.41 7.31
CA LYS A 454 14.65 -19.52 7.77
C LYS A 454 13.94 -20.59 6.94
N SER A 455 13.28 -21.55 7.60
CA SER A 455 12.40 -22.48 6.91
C SER A 455 11.31 -21.67 6.20
N ALA A 456 11.01 -22.02 4.94
CA ALA A 456 9.94 -21.39 4.20
C ALA A 456 8.63 -21.53 4.97
N ASP A 457 8.26 -20.48 5.70
CA ASP A 457 7.02 -20.44 6.45
C ASP A 457 5.88 -20.46 5.43
N LYS A 458 4.91 -21.36 5.63
CA LYS A 458 3.74 -21.53 4.78
C LYS A 458 2.76 -20.37 4.99
N SER A 459 3.22 -19.12 4.85
CA SER A 459 2.34 -17.95 4.83
C SER A 459 1.72 -17.83 3.43
N HIS A 460 0.50 -18.25 3.34
CA HIS A 460 -0.40 -18.20 2.17
C HIS A 460 -0.85 -16.77 1.85
#